data_7901c3f034e01e509345b91d9bd9d67d
#
_entry.id   7901c3f034e01e509345b91d9bd9d67d
#
_cell.length_a   1.000
_cell.length_b   1.000
_cell.length_c   1.000
_cell.angle_alpha   90.00
_cell.angle_beta   90.00
_cell.angle_gamma   90.00
#
_symmetry.space_group_name_H-M   'P 1'
#
loop_
_entity.id
_entity.type
_entity.pdbx_description
1 polymer ?
#
loop_
_entity_poly.entity_id
_entity_poly.type
_entity_poly.pdbx_seq_one_letter_code
_entity_poly.pdbx_strand_id
1 'polypeptide(L)'
;MASKQRYIVEALNPNFGYFYRAGKTLHTSKTKYQNIEVIESEEFGRVMLLDGVTQVTSRNEFLYHEPMVHPALIGHPNPSDVLIIGAGDGGILREVLKHDTVERAVMAELDGGVVDFCAKLMPEISDGAFTDRRTKLEIGDGRKYVEKTKSKFDIVIMDMTDPFGPAVMLYTKEFFNAVKKTFKTPDGIFVMHTESPISRPRTFQQCHRTLKGVFKYRRTFYLYIHMYAVLWSVTVCSDNVDVTTFNAVDIGVRLNARGVSGLKCYNGATHQAMLTPMPFVQDLLDDLDSVPVITDKKPIVLDEIDINSSDKLTMTEA
;
A
#
# COMPACT_ATOMS: atom_id res chain seq x y z
N MET A 1 3.31 27.81 31.53
CA MET A 1 3.21 28.10 30.10
C MET A 1 2.48 26.91 29.48
N ALA A 2 1.30 27.09 28.89
CA ALA A 2 0.62 26.02 28.14
C ALA A 2 1.53 25.62 27.00
N SER A 3 1.89 24.31 26.92
CA SER A 3 2.65 23.81 25.79
C SER A 3 1.82 24.04 24.52
N LYS A 4 2.38 24.72 23.52
CA LYS A 4 1.71 24.87 22.23
C LYS A 4 1.37 23.49 21.70
N GLN A 5 0.08 23.20 21.56
CA GLN A 5 -0.38 21.95 20.99
C GLN A 5 0.06 21.88 19.52
N ARG A 6 0.70 20.76 19.13
CA ARG A 6 1.09 20.49 17.75
C ARG A 6 -0.01 19.66 17.07
N TYR A 7 -0.28 19.97 15.82
CA TYR A 7 -1.14 19.20 14.94
C TYR A 7 -0.35 18.76 13.71
N ILE A 8 -0.61 17.56 13.23
CA ILE A 8 -0.22 17.10 11.91
C ILE A 8 -1.37 17.43 10.96
N VAL A 9 -1.06 18.05 9.85
CA VAL A 9 -2.02 18.46 8.82
C VAL A 9 -1.68 17.71 7.54
N GLU A 10 -2.66 17.01 7.01
CA GLU A 10 -2.55 16.20 5.80
C GLU A 10 -3.48 16.76 4.73
N ALA A 11 -2.94 17.14 3.59
CA ALA A 11 -3.72 17.56 2.43
C ALA A 11 -3.94 16.37 1.49
N LEU A 12 -5.19 16.00 1.27
CA LEU A 12 -5.58 14.92 0.35
C LEU A 12 -5.73 15.42 -1.10
N ASN A 13 -6.11 16.68 -1.25
CA ASN A 13 -6.13 17.42 -2.51
C ASN A 13 -6.04 18.94 -2.20
N PRO A 14 -5.95 19.83 -3.19
CA PRO A 14 -5.79 21.26 -2.94
C PRO A 14 -6.89 21.91 -2.09
N ASN A 15 -8.07 21.28 -1.99
CA ASN A 15 -9.24 21.87 -1.33
C ASN A 15 -9.71 21.09 -0.10
N PHE A 16 -9.09 19.95 0.20
CA PHE A 16 -9.53 19.08 1.28
C PHE A 16 -8.37 18.35 1.95
N GLY A 17 -8.47 18.23 3.26
CA GLY A 17 -7.52 17.51 4.10
C GLY A 17 -8.06 17.28 5.49
N TYR A 18 -7.24 16.74 6.36
CA TYR A 18 -7.57 16.49 7.75
C TYR A 18 -6.40 16.85 8.67
N PHE A 19 -6.66 16.88 9.95
CA PHE A 19 -5.60 17.06 10.95
C PHE A 19 -5.86 16.16 12.17
N TYR A 20 -4.77 15.86 12.88
CA TYR A 20 -4.85 15.17 14.14
C TYR A 20 -3.81 15.71 15.11
N ARG A 21 -4.06 15.51 16.42
CA ARG A 21 -3.17 15.97 17.47
C ARG A 21 -1.92 15.11 17.52
N ALA A 22 -0.76 15.75 17.40
CA ALA A 22 0.53 15.17 17.67
C ALA A 22 0.82 15.24 19.16
N GLY A 23 1.24 14.12 19.73
CA GLY A 23 1.81 14.06 21.07
C GLY A 23 3.31 14.33 21.05
N LYS A 24 4.06 13.56 21.85
CA LYS A 24 5.51 13.69 21.94
C LYS A 24 6.19 13.18 20.67
N THR A 25 7.17 13.93 20.15
CA THR A 25 8.12 13.40 19.19
C THR A 25 9.05 12.41 19.88
N LEU A 26 9.04 11.16 19.42
CA LEU A 26 9.88 10.08 19.97
C LEU A 26 11.25 10.07 19.29
N HIS A 27 11.29 10.37 17.99
CA HIS A 27 12.52 10.37 17.22
C HIS A 27 12.39 11.19 15.95
N THR A 28 13.53 11.77 15.53
CA THR A 28 13.72 12.38 14.21
C THR A 28 15.05 11.97 13.64
N SER A 29 15.08 11.65 12.35
CA SER A 29 16.29 11.36 11.60
C SER A 29 16.16 11.78 10.16
N LYS A 30 17.25 11.71 9.42
CA LYS A 30 17.29 11.99 7.99
C LYS A 30 18.11 10.92 7.30
N THR A 31 17.56 10.33 6.26
CA THR A 31 18.30 9.48 5.33
C THR A 31 18.76 10.30 4.12
N LYS A 32 19.36 9.67 3.14
CA LYS A 32 19.66 10.34 1.87
C LYS A 32 18.42 10.58 1.00
N TYR A 33 17.28 9.98 1.36
CA TYR A 33 16.06 10.06 0.59
C TYR A 33 15.03 10.99 1.21
N GLN A 34 14.89 10.97 2.55
CA GLN A 34 13.77 11.63 3.24
C GLN A 34 14.05 11.89 4.71
N ASN A 35 13.25 12.76 5.31
CA ASN A 35 13.21 12.96 6.76
C ASN A 35 12.24 11.92 7.35
N ILE A 36 12.63 11.32 8.48
CA ILE A 36 11.83 10.35 9.21
C ILE A 36 11.51 10.92 10.58
N GLU A 37 10.24 10.94 10.95
CA GLU A 37 9.82 11.31 12.30
C GLU A 37 8.88 10.25 12.85
N VAL A 38 9.01 9.92 14.16
CA VAL A 38 8.00 9.15 14.90
C VAL A 38 7.49 9.98 16.04
N ILE A 39 6.17 10.07 16.12
CA ILE A 39 5.44 10.76 17.19
C ILE A 39 4.52 9.79 17.92
N GLU A 40 4.14 10.15 19.14
CA GLU A 40 2.99 9.56 19.81
C GLU A 40 1.71 10.27 19.38
N SER A 41 0.61 9.55 19.33
CA SER A 41 -0.74 10.06 19.17
C SER A 41 -1.68 9.27 20.07
N GLU A 42 -2.59 9.96 20.76
CA GLU A 42 -3.62 9.28 21.55
C GLU A 42 -4.56 8.45 20.68
N GLU A 43 -4.84 8.92 19.45
CA GLU A 43 -5.71 8.23 18.50
C GLU A 43 -4.99 7.06 17.84
N PHE A 44 -3.77 7.28 17.33
CA PHE A 44 -3.11 6.37 16.42
C PHE A 44 -1.98 5.53 17.04
N GLY A 45 -1.63 5.77 18.31
CA GLY A 45 -0.45 5.16 18.91
C GLY A 45 0.84 5.79 18.39
N ARG A 46 1.83 4.99 18.01
CA ARG A 46 3.00 5.51 17.31
C ARG A 46 2.66 5.76 15.85
N VAL A 47 3.11 6.90 15.36
CA VAL A 47 2.88 7.34 13.98
C VAL A 47 4.22 7.64 13.35
N MET A 48 4.50 7.02 12.21
CA MET A 48 5.66 7.35 11.37
C MET A 48 5.25 8.35 10.29
N LEU A 49 6.06 9.41 10.18
CA LEU A 49 5.93 10.40 9.12
C LEU A 49 7.21 10.37 8.27
N LEU A 50 7.03 10.40 6.95
CA LEU A 50 8.11 10.60 5.97
C LEU A 50 7.90 11.96 5.31
N ASP A 51 8.90 12.85 5.42
CA ASP A 51 8.80 14.26 4.98
C ASP A 51 7.54 14.98 5.48
N GLY A 52 7.08 14.61 6.69
CA GLY A 52 5.90 15.20 7.32
C GLY A 52 4.56 14.55 6.96
N VAL A 53 4.54 13.56 6.05
CA VAL A 53 3.35 12.83 5.62
C VAL A 53 3.21 11.53 6.41
N THR A 54 2.01 11.25 6.93
CA THR A 54 1.69 10.04 7.68
C THR A 54 1.78 8.81 6.79
N GLN A 55 2.62 7.83 7.19
CA GLN A 55 2.81 6.59 6.44
C GLN A 55 2.13 5.40 7.13
N VAL A 56 2.40 5.21 8.41
CA VAL A 56 1.88 4.07 9.18
C VAL A 56 1.62 4.44 10.63
N THR A 57 0.62 3.77 11.23
CA THR A 57 0.24 3.96 12.63
C THR A 57 0.12 2.62 13.33
N SER A 58 0.64 2.51 14.56
CA SER A 58 0.68 1.22 15.26
C SER A 58 -0.68 0.66 15.66
N ARG A 59 -1.73 1.48 15.72
CA ARG A 59 -3.07 1.01 16.13
C ARG A 59 -3.94 0.56 14.96
N ASN A 60 -3.78 1.14 13.77
CA ASN A 60 -4.75 0.99 12.68
C ASN A 60 -4.14 0.49 11.37
N GLU A 61 -2.85 0.13 11.36
CA GLU A 61 -2.12 -0.35 10.17
C GLU A 61 -2.78 -1.56 9.50
N PHE A 62 -3.41 -2.43 10.29
CA PHE A 62 -4.08 -3.63 9.79
C PHE A 62 -5.22 -3.33 8.81
N LEU A 63 -5.83 -2.13 8.89
CA LEU A 63 -6.86 -1.70 7.93
C LEU A 63 -6.31 -1.60 6.50
N TYR A 64 -5.01 -1.38 6.35
CA TYR A 64 -4.31 -1.31 5.08
C TYR A 64 -3.58 -2.62 4.74
N HIS A 65 -2.77 -3.14 5.67
CA HIS A 65 -1.88 -4.27 5.39
C HIS A 65 -2.64 -5.57 5.10
N GLU A 66 -3.71 -5.87 5.85
CA GLU A 66 -4.47 -7.10 5.63
C GLU A 66 -5.14 -7.13 4.24
N PRO A 67 -5.85 -6.08 3.77
CA PRO A 67 -6.42 -6.07 2.43
C PRO A 67 -5.39 -6.01 1.29
N MET A 68 -4.20 -5.48 1.53
CA MET A 68 -3.10 -5.50 0.55
C MET A 68 -2.54 -6.91 0.33
N VAL A 69 -2.64 -7.80 1.31
CA VAL A 69 -1.97 -9.10 1.30
C VAL A 69 -2.93 -10.25 1.07
N HIS A 70 -3.92 -10.41 1.96
CA HIS A 70 -4.68 -11.64 2.03
C HIS A 70 -5.54 -11.96 0.81
N PRO A 71 -6.19 -10.99 0.12
CA PRO A 71 -6.97 -11.30 -1.08
C PRO A 71 -6.13 -11.98 -2.17
N ALA A 72 -4.89 -11.52 -2.37
CA ALA A 72 -3.99 -12.08 -3.36
C ALA A 72 -3.46 -13.47 -2.95
N LEU A 73 -2.96 -13.57 -1.71
CA LEU A 73 -2.42 -14.84 -1.23
C LEU A 73 -3.51 -15.92 -1.18
N ILE A 74 -4.72 -15.58 -0.74
CA ILE A 74 -5.84 -16.51 -0.75
C ILE A 74 -6.30 -16.86 -2.17
N GLY A 75 -6.26 -15.90 -3.09
CA GLY A 75 -6.63 -16.10 -4.49
C GLY A 75 -5.70 -17.05 -5.23
N HIS A 76 -4.41 -16.95 -5.03
CA HIS A 76 -3.42 -17.79 -5.72
C HIS A 76 -3.53 -19.26 -5.30
N PRO A 77 -3.40 -20.23 -6.21
CA PRO A 77 -3.48 -21.66 -5.86
C PRO A 77 -2.47 -22.09 -4.80
N ASN A 78 -1.21 -21.73 -4.95
CA ASN A 78 -0.12 -22.05 -4.01
C ASN A 78 0.94 -20.93 -4.01
N PRO A 79 0.78 -19.85 -3.23
CA PRO A 79 1.75 -18.76 -3.16
C PRO A 79 2.96 -19.17 -2.31
N SER A 80 4.09 -19.46 -2.95
CA SER A 80 5.33 -19.83 -2.27
C SER A 80 6.40 -18.75 -2.32
N ASP A 81 6.46 -18.00 -3.43
CA ASP A 81 7.43 -16.93 -3.63
C ASP A 81 6.73 -15.59 -3.83
N VAL A 82 6.99 -14.66 -2.92
CA VAL A 82 6.39 -13.32 -2.92
C VAL A 82 7.47 -12.27 -3.09
N LEU A 83 7.25 -11.30 -3.99
CA LEU A 83 8.03 -10.07 -4.08
C LEU A 83 7.20 -8.93 -3.49
N ILE A 84 7.82 -8.16 -2.63
CA ILE A 84 7.28 -6.93 -2.06
C ILE A 84 8.16 -5.79 -2.55
N ILE A 85 7.57 -4.73 -3.08
CA ILE A 85 8.26 -3.52 -3.57
C ILE A 85 7.87 -2.39 -2.65
N GLY A 86 8.82 -1.82 -1.92
CA GLY A 86 8.57 -0.88 -0.84
C GLY A 86 8.27 -1.58 0.49
N ALA A 87 7.27 -1.10 1.22
CA ALA A 87 6.81 -1.64 2.51
C ALA A 87 7.85 -1.59 3.63
N GLY A 88 8.65 -0.51 3.69
CA GLY A 88 9.76 -0.35 4.63
C GLY A 88 9.40 -0.47 6.10
N ASP A 89 8.13 -0.34 6.47
CA ASP A 89 7.65 -0.55 7.84
C ASP A 89 7.55 -2.04 8.25
N GLY A 90 7.50 -2.96 7.27
CA GLY A 90 7.46 -4.40 7.48
C GLY A 90 6.06 -4.98 7.74
N GLY A 91 5.00 -4.18 7.72
CA GLY A 91 3.63 -4.66 7.96
C GLY A 91 3.13 -5.59 6.86
N ILE A 92 3.36 -5.25 5.59
CA ILE A 92 3.07 -6.14 4.44
C ILE A 92 3.87 -7.44 4.56
N LEU A 93 5.16 -7.35 4.89
CA LEU A 93 6.01 -8.53 5.04
C LEU A 93 5.49 -9.45 6.15
N ARG A 94 5.09 -8.89 7.30
CA ARG A 94 4.47 -9.64 8.40
C ARG A 94 3.21 -10.39 7.93
N GLU A 95 2.30 -9.72 7.23
CA GLU A 95 1.06 -10.34 6.76
C GLU A 95 1.33 -11.45 5.73
N VAL A 96 2.30 -11.26 4.83
CA VAL A 96 2.74 -12.30 3.89
C VAL A 96 3.24 -13.54 4.62
N LEU A 97 4.06 -13.36 5.65
CA LEU A 97 4.67 -14.45 6.42
C LEU A 97 3.70 -15.21 7.34
N LYS A 98 2.48 -14.70 7.56
CA LYS A 98 1.41 -15.45 8.23
C LYS A 98 0.95 -16.66 7.42
N HIS A 99 1.18 -16.69 6.11
CA HIS A 99 0.82 -17.82 5.27
C HIS A 99 1.90 -18.91 5.30
N ASP A 100 1.56 -20.11 5.80
CA ASP A 100 2.50 -21.24 5.89
C ASP A 100 2.99 -21.71 4.53
N THR A 101 2.26 -21.42 3.45
CA THR A 101 2.66 -21.75 2.08
C THR A 101 3.81 -20.91 1.56
N VAL A 102 4.10 -19.74 2.17
CA VAL A 102 5.17 -18.85 1.74
C VAL A 102 6.51 -19.43 2.19
N GLU A 103 7.37 -19.72 1.22
CA GLU A 103 8.71 -20.26 1.42
C GLU A 103 9.77 -19.16 1.31
N ARG A 104 9.49 -18.12 0.51
CA ARG A 104 10.39 -16.99 0.28
C ARG A 104 9.62 -15.69 0.08
N ALA A 105 9.97 -14.68 0.86
CA ALA A 105 9.52 -13.31 0.69
C ALA A 105 10.73 -12.40 0.41
N VAL A 106 10.78 -11.83 -0.78
CA VAL A 106 11.80 -10.83 -1.15
C VAL A 106 11.18 -9.46 -0.99
N MET A 107 11.82 -8.58 -0.23
CA MET A 107 11.39 -7.20 -0.04
C MET A 107 12.43 -6.25 -0.63
N ALA A 108 12.07 -5.55 -1.70
CA ALA A 108 12.91 -4.56 -2.38
C ALA A 108 12.54 -3.15 -1.89
N GLU A 109 13.32 -2.62 -0.94
CA GLU A 109 13.08 -1.32 -0.31
C GLU A 109 14.20 -0.34 -0.67
N LEU A 110 13.80 0.87 -1.09
CA LEU A 110 14.75 1.90 -1.52
C LEU A 110 15.58 2.42 -0.35
N ASP A 111 14.94 2.63 0.79
CA ASP A 111 15.52 3.28 1.96
C ASP A 111 15.71 2.29 3.12
N GLY A 112 16.87 1.65 3.16
CA GLY A 112 17.22 0.76 4.26
C GLY A 112 17.19 1.43 5.64
N GLY A 113 17.31 2.76 5.69
CA GLY A 113 17.14 3.53 6.94
C GLY A 113 15.73 3.45 7.50
N VAL A 114 14.69 3.36 6.65
CA VAL A 114 13.30 3.15 7.10
C VAL A 114 13.16 1.77 7.73
N VAL A 115 13.73 0.73 7.11
CA VAL A 115 13.69 -0.65 7.65
C VAL A 115 14.34 -0.72 9.02
N ASP A 116 15.57 -0.21 9.15
CA ASP A 116 16.30 -0.19 10.43
C ASP A 116 15.55 0.59 11.51
N PHE A 117 14.94 1.66 11.09
CA PHE A 117 14.19 2.54 11.96
C PHE A 117 12.90 1.88 12.47
N CYS A 118 12.09 1.29 11.58
CA CYS A 118 10.86 0.60 11.94
C CYS A 118 11.16 -0.63 12.80
N ALA A 119 12.16 -1.42 12.47
CA ALA A 119 12.59 -2.56 13.28
C ALA A 119 12.90 -2.16 14.73
N LYS A 120 13.47 -0.96 14.94
CA LYS A 120 13.89 -0.49 16.26
C LYS A 120 12.80 0.25 17.04
N LEU A 121 12.04 1.10 16.38
CA LEU A 121 11.13 2.05 17.05
C LEU A 121 9.65 1.71 16.92
N MET A 122 9.29 0.86 15.95
CA MET A 122 7.93 0.37 15.72
C MET A 122 7.93 -1.15 15.50
N PRO A 123 8.61 -1.95 16.38
CA PRO A 123 8.77 -3.38 16.16
C PRO A 123 7.45 -4.14 16.09
N GLU A 124 6.37 -3.59 16.67
CA GLU A 124 5.04 -4.15 16.62
C GLU A 124 4.43 -4.20 15.20
N ILE A 125 4.94 -3.36 14.26
CA ILE A 125 4.47 -3.36 12.87
C ILE A 125 5.01 -4.58 12.14
N SER A 126 6.31 -4.79 12.18
CA SER A 126 6.97 -5.91 11.48
C SER A 126 6.89 -7.24 12.23
N ASP A 127 6.73 -7.21 13.56
CA ASP A 127 6.65 -8.37 14.45
C ASP A 127 7.68 -9.47 14.13
N GLY A 128 8.96 -9.06 13.98
CA GLY A 128 10.06 -9.95 13.66
C GLY A 128 10.20 -10.37 12.20
N ALA A 129 9.34 -9.93 11.30
CA ALA A 129 9.31 -10.32 9.90
C ALA A 129 10.63 -10.05 9.15
N PHE A 130 11.34 -8.98 9.49
CA PHE A 130 12.64 -8.66 8.86
C PHE A 130 13.73 -9.71 9.11
N THR A 131 13.62 -10.48 10.20
CA THR A 131 14.60 -11.52 10.58
C THR A 131 14.07 -12.94 10.38
N ASP A 132 12.85 -13.11 9.82
CA ASP A 132 12.33 -14.43 9.48
C ASP A 132 13.25 -15.09 8.42
N ARG A 133 13.50 -16.39 8.57
CA ARG A 133 14.37 -17.17 7.67
C ARG A 133 13.91 -17.16 6.20
N ARG A 134 12.64 -16.88 5.95
CA ARG A 134 12.04 -16.79 4.61
C ARG A 134 12.22 -15.42 3.96
N THR A 135 12.63 -14.42 4.75
CA THR A 135 12.78 -13.04 4.31
C THR A 135 14.12 -12.81 3.65
N LYS A 136 14.12 -12.14 2.52
CA LYS A 136 15.29 -11.58 1.86
C LYS A 136 15.09 -10.08 1.65
N LEU A 137 15.87 -9.27 2.35
CA LEU A 137 15.88 -7.82 2.14
C LEU A 137 16.83 -7.46 0.99
N GLU A 138 16.33 -6.70 0.02
CA GLU A 138 17.09 -6.14 -1.11
C GLU A 138 16.99 -4.60 -1.02
N ILE A 139 18.02 -3.98 -0.46
CA ILE A 139 18.05 -2.52 -0.32
C ILE A 139 18.44 -1.88 -1.64
N GLY A 140 17.51 -1.17 -2.27
CA GLY A 140 17.72 -0.51 -3.54
C GLY A 140 16.44 -0.20 -4.31
N ASP A 141 16.62 0.27 -5.52
CA ASP A 141 15.54 0.66 -6.43
C ASP A 141 14.70 -0.56 -6.87
N GLY A 142 13.45 -0.62 -6.41
CA GLY A 142 12.52 -1.72 -6.69
C GLY A 142 12.21 -1.91 -8.17
N ARG A 143 12.14 -0.82 -8.96
CA ARG A 143 11.98 -0.91 -10.42
C ARG A 143 13.17 -1.61 -11.06
N LYS A 144 14.39 -1.19 -10.72
CA LYS A 144 15.61 -1.83 -11.24
C LYS A 144 15.70 -3.28 -10.81
N TYR A 145 15.24 -3.62 -9.60
CA TYR A 145 15.17 -5.00 -9.16
C TYR A 145 14.26 -5.82 -10.06
N VAL A 146 13.02 -5.38 -10.31
CA VAL A 146 12.04 -6.05 -11.18
C VAL A 146 12.58 -6.22 -12.60
N GLU A 147 13.21 -5.20 -13.18
CA GLU A 147 13.72 -5.22 -14.55
C GLU A 147 14.93 -6.15 -14.73
N LYS A 148 15.73 -6.37 -13.67
CA LYS A 148 16.99 -7.14 -13.76
C LYS A 148 16.90 -8.54 -13.17
N THR A 149 15.94 -8.81 -12.30
CA THR A 149 15.85 -10.09 -11.60
C THR A 149 15.57 -11.23 -12.57
N LYS A 150 16.24 -12.37 -12.32
CA LYS A 150 15.91 -13.66 -12.95
C LYS A 150 14.97 -14.50 -12.09
N SER A 151 14.75 -14.08 -10.83
CA SER A 151 13.82 -14.73 -9.93
C SER A 151 12.40 -14.62 -10.44
N LYS A 152 11.61 -15.65 -10.14
CA LYS A 152 10.20 -15.71 -10.48
C LYS A 152 9.37 -15.75 -9.20
N PHE A 153 8.18 -15.18 -9.27
CA PHE A 153 7.29 -15.00 -8.12
C PHE A 153 5.87 -15.47 -8.45
N ASP A 154 5.18 -15.89 -7.43
CA ASP A 154 3.75 -16.18 -7.51
C ASP A 154 2.93 -14.90 -7.31
N ILE A 155 3.42 -14.03 -6.43
CA ILE A 155 2.76 -12.77 -6.08
C ILE A 155 3.78 -11.64 -6.07
N VAL A 156 3.37 -10.49 -6.57
CA VAL A 156 4.11 -9.22 -6.44
C VAL A 156 3.17 -8.21 -5.78
N ILE A 157 3.58 -7.66 -4.65
CA ILE A 157 2.86 -6.62 -3.91
C ILE A 157 3.68 -5.33 -4.02
N MET A 158 3.06 -4.26 -4.51
CA MET A 158 3.66 -2.94 -4.57
C MET A 158 3.01 -2.05 -3.51
N ASP A 159 3.79 -1.74 -2.48
CA ASP A 159 3.43 -0.86 -1.38
C ASP A 159 4.39 0.32 -1.34
N MET A 160 4.02 1.36 -2.04
CA MET A 160 4.80 2.57 -2.27
C MET A 160 4.02 3.78 -1.79
N THR A 161 4.72 4.87 -1.58
CA THR A 161 4.09 6.19 -1.43
C THR A 161 3.25 6.52 -2.68
N ASP A 162 2.31 7.44 -2.51
CA ASP A 162 1.56 8.03 -3.62
C ASP A 162 2.51 8.41 -4.77
N PRO A 163 2.01 8.50 -6.02
CA PRO A 163 2.86 8.73 -7.20
C PRO A 163 3.46 10.15 -7.24
N PHE A 164 4.38 10.42 -6.32
CA PHE A 164 5.19 11.64 -6.26
C PHE A 164 6.67 11.34 -6.58
N GLY A 165 7.37 12.30 -7.13
CA GLY A 165 8.80 12.20 -7.38
C GLY A 165 9.19 10.90 -8.11
N PRO A 166 10.18 10.14 -7.63
CA PRO A 166 10.62 8.90 -8.28
C PRO A 166 9.56 7.80 -8.32
N ALA A 167 8.58 7.79 -7.38
CA ALA A 167 7.55 6.77 -7.32
C ALA A 167 6.64 6.76 -8.55
N VAL A 168 6.46 7.87 -9.26
CA VAL A 168 5.63 7.96 -10.48
C VAL A 168 6.01 6.93 -11.54
N MET A 169 7.27 6.53 -11.58
CA MET A 169 7.79 5.56 -12.56
C MET A 169 7.38 4.11 -12.24
N LEU A 170 6.83 3.84 -11.07
CA LEU A 170 6.28 2.54 -10.66
C LEU A 170 4.81 2.36 -11.04
N TYR A 171 4.15 3.41 -11.54
CA TYR A 171 2.75 3.39 -11.95
C TYR A 171 2.57 3.25 -13.46
N THR A 172 3.66 3.08 -14.21
CA THR A 172 3.64 3.07 -15.68
C THR A 172 3.28 1.69 -16.25
N LYS A 173 2.68 1.70 -17.45
CA LYS A 173 2.37 0.47 -18.19
C LYS A 173 3.62 -0.39 -18.44
N GLU A 174 4.75 0.24 -18.69
CA GLU A 174 6.03 -0.42 -18.91
C GLU A 174 6.47 -1.17 -17.67
N PHE A 175 6.34 -0.55 -16.49
CA PHE A 175 6.66 -1.19 -15.23
C PHE A 175 5.71 -2.36 -14.91
N PHE A 176 4.40 -2.21 -15.11
CA PHE A 176 3.43 -3.29 -14.89
C PHE A 176 3.71 -4.49 -15.83
N ASN A 177 4.13 -4.23 -17.06
CA ASN A 177 4.58 -5.30 -17.97
C ASN A 177 5.88 -5.96 -17.50
N ALA A 178 6.80 -5.21 -16.89
CA ALA A 178 8.01 -5.77 -16.30
C ALA A 178 7.67 -6.66 -15.08
N VAL A 179 6.76 -6.22 -14.21
CA VAL A 179 6.24 -7.05 -13.11
C VAL A 179 5.64 -8.35 -13.64
N LYS A 180 4.78 -8.28 -14.65
CA LYS A 180 4.14 -9.48 -15.25
C LYS A 180 5.14 -10.50 -15.77
N LYS A 181 6.29 -10.06 -16.28
CA LYS A 181 7.38 -10.95 -16.72
C LYS A 181 8.08 -11.67 -15.56
N THR A 182 7.93 -11.22 -14.34
CA THR A 182 8.50 -11.89 -13.15
C THR A 182 7.64 -13.03 -12.63
N PHE A 183 6.43 -13.22 -13.12
CA PHE A 183 5.58 -14.31 -12.69
C PHE A 183 6.10 -15.68 -13.10
N LYS A 184 5.91 -16.68 -12.22
CA LYS A 184 6.23 -18.08 -12.52
C LYS A 184 5.32 -18.66 -13.59
N THR A 185 4.02 -18.32 -13.49
CA THR A 185 2.94 -18.84 -14.33
C THR A 185 1.94 -17.71 -14.65
N PRO A 186 1.00 -17.93 -15.58
CA PRO A 186 -0.10 -16.97 -15.80
C PRO A 186 -1.02 -16.75 -14.59
N ASP A 187 -0.94 -17.61 -13.54
CA ASP A 187 -1.70 -17.44 -12.30
C ASP A 187 -1.10 -16.36 -11.38
N GLY A 188 0.05 -15.79 -11.77
CA GLY A 188 0.71 -14.74 -11.01
C GLY A 188 -0.22 -13.57 -10.70
N ILE A 189 -0.10 -13.01 -9.49
CA ILE A 189 -0.95 -11.93 -9.00
C ILE A 189 -0.10 -10.70 -8.69
N PHE A 190 -0.54 -9.55 -9.18
CA PHE A 190 -0.01 -8.24 -8.83
C PHE A 190 -1.00 -7.48 -7.95
N VAL A 191 -0.53 -6.87 -6.86
CA VAL A 191 -1.33 -6.05 -5.97
C VAL A 191 -0.71 -4.68 -5.82
N MET A 192 -1.53 -3.64 -5.84
CA MET A 192 -1.13 -2.27 -5.53
C MET A 192 -2.32 -1.48 -4.99
N HIS A 193 -2.05 -0.42 -4.23
CA HIS A 193 -3.08 0.58 -3.99
C HIS A 193 -3.34 1.39 -5.28
N THR A 194 -4.58 1.79 -5.49
CA THR A 194 -5.01 2.51 -6.69
C THR A 194 -5.65 3.85 -6.36
N GLU A 195 -5.22 4.46 -5.26
CA GLU A 195 -5.66 5.77 -4.80
C GLU A 195 -7.10 5.82 -4.27
N SER A 196 -7.50 6.99 -3.88
CA SER A 196 -8.86 7.28 -3.43
C SER A 196 -9.76 7.70 -4.59
N PRO A 197 -10.89 7.00 -4.83
CA PRO A 197 -11.86 7.42 -5.83
C PRO A 197 -12.59 8.73 -5.47
N ILE A 198 -12.48 9.18 -4.21
CA ILE A 198 -13.10 10.43 -3.74
C ILE A 198 -12.12 11.59 -3.83
N SER A 199 -10.94 11.46 -3.20
CA SER A 199 -9.99 12.56 -3.09
C SER A 199 -9.20 12.79 -4.38
N ARG A 200 -8.95 11.71 -5.16
CA ARG A 200 -8.16 11.73 -6.40
C ARG A 200 -8.78 10.89 -7.51
N PRO A 201 -10.03 11.19 -7.92
CA PRO A 201 -10.78 10.34 -8.86
C PRO A 201 -10.05 10.17 -10.20
N ARG A 202 -9.38 11.22 -10.68
CA ARG A 202 -8.63 11.16 -11.96
C ARG A 202 -7.42 10.23 -11.85
N THR A 203 -6.68 10.27 -10.75
CA THR A 203 -5.54 9.36 -10.50
C THR A 203 -6.01 7.92 -10.39
N PHE A 204 -7.10 7.69 -9.63
CA PHE A 204 -7.77 6.40 -9.55
C PHE A 204 -8.13 5.85 -10.94
N GLN A 205 -8.79 6.64 -11.78
CA GLN A 205 -9.12 6.23 -13.16
C GLN A 205 -7.88 5.94 -14.00
N GLN A 206 -6.81 6.76 -13.92
CA GLN A 206 -5.57 6.55 -14.68
C GLN A 206 -4.87 5.24 -14.27
N CYS A 207 -4.81 4.92 -12.98
CA CYS A 207 -4.29 3.64 -12.50
C CYS A 207 -5.09 2.47 -13.08
N HIS A 208 -6.42 2.52 -12.98
CA HIS A 208 -7.30 1.47 -13.51
C HIS A 208 -7.22 1.32 -15.03
N ARG A 209 -7.16 2.44 -15.77
CA ARG A 209 -6.97 2.40 -17.22
C ARG A 209 -5.63 1.75 -17.61
N THR A 210 -4.60 2.08 -16.87
CA THR A 210 -3.25 1.53 -17.13
C THR A 210 -3.22 0.04 -16.85
N LEU A 211 -3.78 -0.41 -15.72
CA LEU A 211 -3.91 -1.82 -15.37
C LEU A 211 -4.78 -2.59 -16.37
N LYS A 212 -5.86 -1.98 -16.91
CA LYS A 212 -6.73 -2.56 -17.95
C LYS A 212 -5.93 -2.93 -19.21
N GLY A 213 -4.89 -2.19 -19.52
CA GLY A 213 -4.01 -2.45 -20.67
C GLY A 213 -2.97 -3.56 -20.46
N VAL A 214 -2.90 -4.16 -19.25
CA VAL A 214 -1.88 -5.15 -18.88
C VAL A 214 -2.48 -6.45 -18.38
N PHE A 215 -3.51 -6.40 -17.54
CA PHE A 215 -4.10 -7.56 -16.86
C PHE A 215 -5.54 -7.82 -17.28
N LYS A 216 -5.92 -9.09 -17.37
CA LYS A 216 -7.29 -9.51 -17.69
C LYS A 216 -8.24 -9.25 -16.53
N TYR A 217 -7.94 -9.77 -15.34
CA TYR A 217 -8.72 -9.57 -14.13
C TYR A 217 -8.10 -8.44 -13.30
N ARG A 218 -8.91 -7.53 -12.83
CA ARG A 218 -8.57 -6.40 -11.96
C ARG A 218 -9.73 -6.24 -11.00
N ARG A 219 -9.52 -6.62 -9.74
CA ARG A 219 -10.57 -6.61 -8.71
C ARG A 219 -10.16 -5.66 -7.61
N THR A 220 -10.99 -4.68 -7.37
CA THR A 220 -10.69 -3.58 -6.45
C THR A 220 -11.45 -3.77 -5.16
N PHE A 221 -10.71 -3.67 -4.07
CA PHE A 221 -11.19 -3.68 -2.71
C PHE A 221 -11.27 -2.24 -2.23
N TYR A 222 -12.43 -1.82 -1.76
CA TYR A 222 -12.68 -0.48 -1.24
C TYR A 222 -12.73 -0.54 0.27
N LEU A 223 -11.93 0.30 0.93
CA LEU A 223 -11.75 0.26 2.37
C LEU A 223 -11.54 1.67 2.92
N TYR A 224 -12.08 1.94 4.11
CA TYR A 224 -11.80 3.16 4.82
C TYR A 224 -10.50 3.01 5.61
N ILE A 225 -9.51 3.83 5.31
CA ILE A 225 -8.25 3.87 6.05
C ILE A 225 -8.30 5.02 7.04
N HIS A 226 -8.40 4.68 8.31
CA HIS A 226 -8.60 5.68 9.36
C HIS A 226 -7.47 6.71 9.43
N MET A 227 -6.22 6.26 9.31
CA MET A 227 -5.06 7.15 9.34
C MET A 227 -4.97 8.09 8.12
N TYR A 228 -5.62 7.77 7.00
CA TYR A 228 -5.72 8.62 5.81
C TYR A 228 -7.05 9.37 5.73
N ALA A 229 -7.98 9.11 6.66
CA ALA A 229 -9.31 9.71 6.76
C ALA A 229 -10.14 9.66 5.46
N VAL A 230 -9.94 8.63 4.62
CA VAL A 230 -10.55 8.56 3.30
C VAL A 230 -10.89 7.13 2.88
N LEU A 231 -11.86 7.00 1.96
CA LEU A 231 -12.08 5.78 1.20
C LEU A 231 -10.88 5.53 0.29
N TRP A 232 -10.21 4.42 0.49
CA TRP A 232 -9.04 4.00 -0.26
C TRP A 232 -9.35 2.81 -1.15
N SER A 233 -8.47 2.50 -2.07
CA SER A 233 -8.64 1.33 -2.93
C SER A 233 -7.35 0.54 -3.10
N VAL A 234 -7.50 -0.79 -3.11
CA VAL A 234 -6.46 -1.77 -3.39
C VAL A 234 -6.92 -2.63 -4.55
N THR A 235 -6.09 -2.80 -5.57
CA THR A 235 -6.46 -3.60 -6.75
C THR A 235 -5.57 -4.83 -6.88
N VAL A 236 -6.23 -5.98 -7.01
CA VAL A 236 -5.64 -7.30 -7.27
C VAL A 236 -5.77 -7.61 -8.74
N CYS A 237 -4.65 -7.86 -9.40
CA CYS A 237 -4.55 -8.03 -10.85
C CYS A 237 -3.97 -9.40 -11.22
N SER A 238 -4.58 -10.10 -12.19
CA SER A 238 -4.07 -11.37 -12.73
C SER A 238 -4.62 -11.62 -14.14
N ASP A 239 -3.99 -12.55 -14.86
CA ASP A 239 -4.55 -13.02 -16.13
C ASP A 239 -5.47 -14.23 -15.97
N ASN A 240 -5.24 -15.07 -14.96
CA ASN A 240 -5.99 -16.31 -14.76
C ASN A 240 -6.81 -16.33 -13.47
N VAL A 241 -6.35 -15.63 -12.42
CA VAL A 241 -7.00 -15.68 -11.11
C VAL A 241 -8.02 -14.54 -10.99
N ASP A 242 -9.26 -14.90 -10.73
CA ASP A 242 -10.33 -13.96 -10.37
C ASP A 242 -10.72 -14.15 -8.90
N VAL A 243 -10.31 -13.21 -8.04
CA VAL A 243 -10.56 -13.30 -6.60
C VAL A 243 -12.03 -13.12 -6.21
N THR A 244 -12.90 -12.72 -7.15
CA THR A 244 -14.34 -12.63 -6.92
C THR A 244 -15.06 -13.99 -6.98
N THR A 245 -14.38 -15.04 -7.45
CA THR A 245 -14.96 -16.37 -7.54
C THR A 245 -15.06 -17.09 -6.21
N PHE A 246 -14.39 -16.61 -5.17
CA PHE A 246 -14.41 -17.20 -3.82
C PHE A 246 -15.53 -16.59 -2.99
N ASN A 247 -16.39 -17.43 -2.42
CA ASN A 247 -17.37 -16.99 -1.44
C ASN A 247 -16.75 -16.88 -0.03
N ALA A 248 -17.53 -16.35 0.92
CA ALA A 248 -17.04 -16.13 2.28
C ALA A 248 -16.56 -17.41 2.99
N VAL A 249 -17.17 -18.57 2.70
CA VAL A 249 -16.77 -19.85 3.26
C VAL A 249 -15.44 -20.31 2.67
N ASP A 250 -15.29 -20.21 1.35
CA ASP A 250 -14.04 -20.56 0.66
C ASP A 250 -12.84 -19.77 1.20
N ILE A 251 -13.02 -18.46 1.45
CA ILE A 251 -11.99 -17.60 2.04
C ILE A 251 -11.62 -18.13 3.44
N GLY A 252 -12.61 -18.42 4.30
CA GLY A 252 -12.37 -18.95 5.65
C GLY A 252 -11.61 -20.29 5.63
N VAL A 253 -12.02 -21.20 4.75
CA VAL A 253 -11.34 -22.49 4.57
C VAL A 253 -9.88 -22.31 4.14
N ARG A 254 -9.62 -21.41 3.18
CA ARG A 254 -8.27 -21.15 2.68
C ARG A 254 -7.39 -20.44 3.70
N LEU A 255 -7.92 -19.49 4.49
CA LEU A 255 -7.19 -18.86 5.59
C LEU A 255 -6.74 -19.93 6.60
N ASN A 256 -7.66 -20.79 7.05
CA ASN A 256 -7.35 -21.87 7.99
C ASN A 256 -6.31 -22.85 7.42
N ALA A 257 -6.48 -23.28 6.16
CA ALA A 257 -5.57 -24.21 5.50
C ALA A 257 -4.14 -23.66 5.33
N ARG A 258 -3.97 -22.34 5.45
CA ARG A 258 -2.68 -21.65 5.35
C ARG A 258 -2.13 -21.15 6.68
N GLY A 259 -2.73 -21.58 7.80
CA GLY A 259 -2.31 -21.20 9.15
C GLY A 259 -2.60 -19.74 9.52
N VAL A 260 -3.35 -19.00 8.70
CA VAL A 260 -3.62 -17.58 8.93
C VAL A 260 -4.67 -17.39 10.01
N SER A 261 -4.31 -16.63 11.04
CA SER A 261 -5.20 -16.32 12.17
C SER A 261 -4.91 -14.92 12.72
N GLY A 262 -5.76 -14.45 13.64
CA GLY A 262 -5.56 -13.18 14.34
C GLY A 262 -5.78 -11.94 13.47
N LEU A 263 -6.48 -12.05 12.33
CA LEU A 263 -6.83 -10.93 11.48
C LEU A 263 -7.89 -10.05 12.14
N LYS A 264 -7.76 -8.74 11.99
CA LYS A 264 -8.64 -7.74 12.59
C LYS A 264 -9.61 -7.12 11.59
N CYS A 265 -9.24 -7.09 10.31
CA CYS A 265 -9.99 -6.44 9.24
C CYS A 265 -10.50 -7.44 8.20
N TYR A 266 -9.68 -8.41 7.82
CA TYR A 266 -9.96 -9.29 6.70
C TYR A 266 -10.51 -10.65 7.12
N ASN A 267 -11.66 -11.02 6.54
CA ASN A 267 -12.27 -12.35 6.59
C ASN A 267 -13.15 -12.58 5.35
N GLY A 268 -13.84 -13.70 5.26
CA GLY A 268 -14.70 -14.00 4.12
C GLY A 268 -15.82 -12.99 3.89
N ALA A 269 -16.44 -12.48 4.94
CA ALA A 269 -17.53 -11.49 4.81
C ALA A 269 -16.99 -10.13 4.37
N THR A 270 -15.89 -9.66 4.96
CA THR A 270 -15.28 -8.38 4.58
C THR A 270 -14.64 -8.43 3.19
N HIS A 271 -14.12 -9.59 2.75
CA HIS A 271 -13.69 -9.79 1.36
C HIS A 271 -14.82 -9.45 0.37
N GLN A 272 -16.02 -9.97 0.58
CA GLN A 272 -17.17 -9.71 -0.28
C GLN A 272 -17.62 -8.24 -0.19
N ALA A 273 -17.68 -7.69 1.02
CA ALA A 273 -18.11 -6.31 1.23
C ALA A 273 -17.18 -5.30 0.57
N MET A 274 -15.87 -5.49 0.67
CA MET A 274 -14.86 -4.60 0.09
C MET A 274 -14.85 -4.63 -1.46
N LEU A 275 -15.34 -5.68 -2.09
CA LEU A 275 -15.37 -5.80 -3.56
C LEU A 275 -16.52 -5.01 -4.22
N THR A 276 -17.44 -4.47 -3.43
CA THR A 276 -18.64 -3.80 -3.97
C THR A 276 -18.39 -2.30 -4.11
N PRO A 277 -18.25 -1.76 -5.33
CA PRO A 277 -18.11 -0.33 -5.55
C PRO A 277 -19.42 0.39 -5.26
N MET A 278 -19.34 1.61 -4.74
CA MET A 278 -20.46 2.52 -4.71
C MET A 278 -20.83 2.96 -6.16
N PRO A 279 -22.07 3.34 -6.46
CA PRO A 279 -22.47 3.70 -7.83
C PRO A 279 -21.56 4.73 -8.48
N PHE A 280 -21.20 5.82 -7.80
CA PHE A 280 -20.30 6.84 -8.36
C PHE A 280 -18.88 6.31 -8.66
N VAL A 281 -18.40 5.32 -7.91
CA VAL A 281 -17.11 4.66 -8.20
C VAL A 281 -17.23 3.78 -9.44
N GLN A 282 -18.38 3.11 -9.62
CA GLN A 282 -18.65 2.34 -10.82
C GLN A 282 -18.68 3.25 -12.06
N ASP A 283 -19.31 4.43 -11.96
CA ASP A 283 -19.31 5.43 -13.05
C ASP A 283 -17.88 5.83 -13.46
N LEU A 284 -16.97 6.01 -12.48
CA LEU A 284 -15.55 6.27 -12.76
C LEU A 284 -14.86 5.10 -13.49
N LEU A 285 -15.19 3.86 -13.13
CA LEU A 285 -14.63 2.66 -13.76
C LEU A 285 -15.20 2.41 -15.16
N ASP A 286 -16.41 2.84 -15.42
CA ASP A 286 -17.06 2.73 -16.73
C ASP A 286 -16.49 3.78 -17.71
N ASP A 287 -16.02 4.93 -17.21
CA ASP A 287 -15.44 6.03 -18.00
C ASP A 287 -13.89 6.05 -18.01
N LEU A 288 -13.24 4.90 -18.00
CA LEU A 288 -11.76 4.83 -18.05
C LEU A 288 -11.17 5.40 -19.35
N ASP A 289 -11.94 5.47 -20.43
CA ASP A 289 -11.45 5.95 -21.71
C ASP A 289 -11.28 7.48 -21.75
N SER A 290 -11.85 8.21 -20.80
CA SER A 290 -11.69 9.66 -20.64
C SER A 290 -10.30 10.11 -20.12
N VAL A 291 -9.52 9.20 -19.55
CA VAL A 291 -8.21 9.52 -18.96
C VAL A 291 -7.07 8.84 -19.73
N PRO A 292 -5.84 9.42 -19.76
CA PRO A 292 -4.71 8.80 -20.43
C PRO A 292 -4.16 7.58 -19.67
N VAL A 293 -3.53 6.67 -20.41
CA VAL A 293 -2.68 5.60 -19.86
C VAL A 293 -1.39 6.23 -19.33
N ILE A 294 -0.95 5.80 -18.15
CA ILE A 294 0.33 6.21 -17.56
C ILE A 294 1.45 5.41 -18.25
N THR A 295 2.43 6.12 -18.80
CA THR A 295 3.59 5.52 -19.48
C THR A 295 4.88 6.18 -19.02
N ASP A 296 6.03 5.56 -19.28
CA ASP A 296 7.35 6.16 -18.97
C ASP A 296 7.56 7.52 -19.66
N LYS A 297 6.94 7.73 -20.83
CA LYS A 297 6.99 9.01 -21.57
C LYS A 297 5.97 10.03 -21.09
N LYS A 298 4.89 9.58 -20.46
CA LYS A 298 3.82 10.40 -19.91
C LYS A 298 3.46 9.84 -18.53
N PRO A 299 4.32 10.04 -17.53
CA PRO A 299 4.05 9.62 -16.17
C PRO A 299 2.86 10.39 -15.60
N ILE A 300 2.33 9.88 -14.49
CA ILE A 300 1.27 10.58 -13.77
C ILE A 300 1.83 11.91 -13.23
N VAL A 301 1.02 12.94 -13.34
CA VAL A 301 1.30 14.24 -12.71
C VAL A 301 0.18 14.43 -11.70
N LEU A 302 0.51 14.32 -10.43
CA LEU A 302 -0.37 14.82 -9.37
C LEU A 302 -0.20 16.35 -9.33
N ASP A 303 -1.31 17.07 -9.17
CA ASP A 303 -1.25 18.46 -8.81
C ASP A 303 -0.37 18.56 -7.56
N GLU A 304 0.75 19.28 -7.66
CA GLU A 304 1.62 19.49 -6.52
C GLU A 304 0.80 20.17 -5.44
N ILE A 305 0.43 19.42 -4.43
CA ILE A 305 -0.06 19.98 -3.20
C ILE A 305 1.20 20.49 -2.53
N ASP A 306 1.43 21.80 -2.55
CA ASP A 306 2.52 22.41 -1.79
C ASP A 306 2.22 22.30 -0.29
N ILE A 307 2.50 21.10 0.25
CA ILE A 307 2.37 20.81 1.69
C ILE A 307 3.39 21.63 2.49
N ASN A 308 4.41 22.15 1.82
CA ASN A 308 5.44 23.00 2.40
C ASN A 308 5.09 24.49 2.32
N SER A 309 4.02 24.87 1.63
CA SER A 309 3.53 26.23 1.78
C SER A 309 3.14 26.38 3.25
N SER A 310 3.96 27.13 3.96
CA SER A 310 3.81 27.49 5.37
C SER A 310 2.61 28.41 5.62
N ASP A 311 1.55 28.23 4.90
CA ASP A 311 0.24 28.73 5.24
C ASP A 311 -0.21 27.97 6.47
N LYS A 312 0.42 28.39 7.57
CA LYS A 312 0.09 28.00 8.93
C LYS A 312 -1.41 28.04 9.02
N LEU A 313 -2.02 26.89 9.20
CA LEU A 313 -3.40 26.81 9.66
C LEU A 313 -3.50 27.74 10.88
N THR A 314 -4.05 28.90 10.67
CA THR A 314 -4.35 29.83 11.77
C THR A 314 -5.60 29.27 12.41
N MET A 315 -5.41 28.35 13.37
CA MET A 315 -6.49 27.94 14.25
C MET A 315 -6.84 29.14 15.12
N THR A 316 -7.87 29.86 14.76
CA THR A 316 -8.51 30.81 15.69
C THR A 316 -9.18 29.95 16.77
N GLU A 317 -8.69 30.08 18.00
CA GLU A 317 -9.40 29.55 19.18
C GLU A 317 -10.81 30.15 19.18
N ALA A 318 -11.84 29.28 19.16
CA ALA A 318 -13.21 29.67 19.35
C ALA A 318 -13.50 29.83 20.84
#